data_2b430501f3a020b8ef24fdd2429b5041
#
_entry.id   2b430501f3a020b8ef24fdd2429b5041
#
_cell.length_a   1.000
_cell.length_b   1.000
_cell.length_c   1.000
_cell.angle_alpha   90.00
_cell.angle_beta   90.00
_cell.angle_gamma   90.00
#
_symmetry.space_group_name_H-M   'P 1'
#
loop_
_entity.id
_entity.type
_entity.pdbx_description
1 polymer ?
#
loop_
_entity_poly.entity_id
_entity_poly.type
_entity_poly.pdbx_seq_one_letter_code
_entity_poly.pdbx_strand_id
1 'polypeptide(L)'
;MHDVSTILMLFDPWKIKKKLTGSDLGNLCRLLVASLSVRNHILPLLSRETVEQIEKDGAAVPIWDCDTNTEQHMVLKHWRSSKSYVFIEGWVIQFVKRRNLVEGDLIGIYWDPSSSRFNFSVLERA
;
A
#
# COMPACT_ATOMS: atom_id res chain seq x y z
N MET A 1 19.93 -19.51 -20.80
CA MET A 1 20.05 -18.08 -20.50
C MET A 1 18.66 -17.49 -20.27
N HIS A 2 18.52 -16.76 -19.20
CA HIS A 2 17.25 -16.09 -18.88
C HIS A 2 17.14 -14.79 -19.65
N ASP A 3 15.97 -14.50 -20.19
CA ASP A 3 15.73 -13.19 -20.78
C ASP A 3 15.44 -12.15 -19.68
N VAL A 4 15.37 -10.87 -20.06
CA VAL A 4 15.16 -9.77 -19.13
C VAL A 4 13.79 -9.88 -18.45
N SER A 5 12.76 -10.33 -19.16
CA SER A 5 11.42 -10.46 -18.60
C SER A 5 11.37 -11.49 -17.47
N THR A 6 12.05 -12.62 -17.62
CA THR A 6 12.12 -13.65 -16.58
C THR A 6 12.84 -13.11 -15.34
N ILE A 7 13.95 -12.37 -15.52
CA ILE A 7 14.68 -11.77 -14.41
C ILE A 7 13.81 -10.76 -13.67
N LEU A 8 13.10 -9.89 -14.38
CA LEU A 8 12.23 -8.90 -13.77
C LEU A 8 11.09 -9.54 -12.99
N MET A 9 10.53 -10.65 -13.45
CA MET A 9 9.49 -11.37 -12.72
C MET A 9 10.01 -11.97 -11.41
N LEU A 10 11.23 -12.47 -11.40
CA LEU A 10 11.85 -13.03 -10.18
C LEU A 10 12.08 -11.95 -9.12
N PHE A 11 12.33 -10.72 -9.55
CA PHE A 11 12.64 -9.61 -8.66
C PHE A 11 11.52 -8.56 -8.61
N ASP A 12 10.27 -8.98 -8.83
CA ASP A 12 9.10 -8.11 -8.74
C ASP A 12 9.02 -7.51 -7.33
N PRO A 13 9.17 -6.18 -7.18
CA PRO A 13 9.15 -5.54 -5.87
C PRO A 13 7.73 -5.44 -5.29
N TRP A 14 6.71 -5.55 -6.12
CA TRP A 14 5.32 -5.34 -5.71
C TRP A 14 4.79 -6.54 -4.94
N LYS A 15 5.20 -6.65 -3.68
CA LYS A 15 4.82 -7.76 -2.80
C LYS A 15 3.34 -7.77 -2.44
N ILE A 16 2.72 -6.60 -2.43
CA ILE A 16 1.30 -6.47 -2.19
C ILE A 16 0.67 -5.89 -3.45
N LYS A 17 -0.24 -6.65 -4.05
CA LYS A 17 -1.03 -6.20 -5.20
C LYS A 17 -2.48 -6.27 -4.81
N LYS A 18 -3.22 -5.22 -5.09
CA LYS A 18 -4.65 -5.18 -4.79
C LYS A 18 -5.44 -4.64 -5.97
N LYS A 19 -6.49 -5.36 -6.31
CA LYS A 19 -7.50 -4.88 -7.25
C LYS A 19 -8.53 -4.08 -6.45
N LEU A 20 -8.68 -2.81 -6.76
CA LEU A 20 -9.54 -1.91 -5.99
C LEU A 20 -11.00 -2.32 -6.09
N THR A 21 -11.68 -2.32 -4.96
CA THR A 21 -13.11 -2.60 -4.85
C THR A 21 -13.90 -1.29 -4.72
N GLY A 22 -15.22 -1.37 -4.89
CA GLY A 22 -16.07 -0.22 -4.68
C GLY A 22 -15.96 0.35 -3.27
N SER A 23 -15.77 -0.50 -2.26
CA SER A 23 -15.63 -0.04 -0.88
C SER A 23 -14.33 0.71 -0.62
N ASP A 24 -13.26 0.42 -1.38
CA ASP A 24 -12.01 1.18 -1.30
C ASP A 24 -12.17 2.62 -1.82
N LEU A 25 -13.15 2.85 -2.66
CA LEU A 25 -13.38 4.14 -3.32
C LEU A 25 -14.54 4.92 -2.71
N GLY A 26 -15.25 4.31 -1.76
CA GLY A 26 -16.49 4.86 -1.22
C GLY A 26 -16.30 5.67 0.07
N ASN A 27 -17.37 5.72 0.87
CA ASN A 27 -17.46 6.58 2.05
C ASN A 27 -16.61 6.13 3.23
N LEU A 28 -16.04 4.93 3.20
CA LEU A 28 -15.17 4.45 4.29
C LEU A 28 -13.80 5.12 4.30
N CYS A 29 -13.44 5.80 3.22
CA CYS A 29 -12.22 6.63 3.12
C CYS A 29 -10.93 5.88 3.51
N ARG A 30 -10.84 4.60 3.15
CA ARG A 30 -9.67 3.78 3.47
C ARG A 30 -9.35 2.80 2.36
N LEU A 31 -8.07 2.44 2.25
CA LEU A 31 -7.63 1.29 1.45
C LEU A 31 -7.49 0.10 2.40
N LEU A 32 -8.25 -0.96 2.16
CA LEU A 32 -8.19 -2.17 2.96
C LEU A 32 -7.15 -3.13 2.39
N VAL A 33 -6.24 -3.59 3.24
CA VAL A 33 -5.18 -4.53 2.84
C VAL A 33 -5.27 -5.79 3.70
N ALA A 34 -5.18 -6.95 3.06
CA ALA A 34 -5.30 -8.24 3.73
C ALA A 34 -4.24 -8.41 4.82
N SER A 35 -4.66 -8.90 5.97
CA SER A 35 -3.81 -9.10 7.14
C SER A 35 -2.57 -9.94 6.83
N LEU A 36 -2.74 -11.04 6.11
CA LEU A 36 -1.63 -11.93 5.79
C LEU A 36 -0.55 -11.23 4.95
N SER A 37 -0.96 -10.40 3.98
CA SER A 37 -0.02 -9.65 3.15
C SER A 37 0.81 -8.66 3.97
N VAL A 38 0.16 -7.95 4.90
CA VAL A 38 0.84 -6.98 5.77
C VAL A 38 1.80 -7.69 6.72
N ARG A 39 1.36 -8.77 7.33
CA ARG A 39 2.21 -9.54 8.26
C ARG A 39 3.40 -10.19 7.59
N ASN A 40 3.26 -10.62 6.36
CA ASN A 40 4.34 -11.28 5.63
C ASN A 40 5.31 -10.30 4.97
N HIS A 41 4.82 -9.15 4.49
CA HIS A 41 5.60 -8.30 3.60
C HIS A 41 5.88 -6.90 4.12
N ILE A 42 5.24 -6.47 5.19
CA ILE A 42 5.42 -5.12 5.75
C ILE A 42 5.97 -5.18 7.17
N LEU A 43 5.23 -5.77 8.09
CA LEU A 43 5.60 -5.72 9.52
C LEU A 43 7.00 -6.22 9.83
N PRO A 44 7.51 -7.29 9.19
CA PRO A 44 8.87 -7.76 9.46
C PRO A 44 9.96 -6.77 9.10
N LEU A 45 9.66 -5.79 8.24
CA LEU A 45 10.62 -4.79 7.78
C LEU A 45 10.58 -3.50 8.60
N LEU A 46 9.59 -3.35 9.48
CA LEU A 46 9.40 -2.13 10.29
C LEU A 46 10.04 -2.29 11.67
N SER A 47 10.30 -1.14 12.31
CA SER A 47 10.75 -1.15 13.70
C SER A 47 9.66 -1.63 14.63
N ARG A 48 10.06 -2.15 15.80
CA ARG A 48 9.11 -2.60 16.80
C ARG A 48 8.15 -1.50 17.26
N GLU A 49 8.68 -0.28 17.43
CA GLU A 49 7.86 0.88 17.82
C GLU A 49 6.80 1.19 16.78
N THR A 50 7.18 1.16 15.50
CA THR A 50 6.23 1.41 14.41
C THR A 50 5.14 0.34 14.38
N VAL A 51 5.51 -0.93 14.53
CA VAL A 51 4.53 -2.02 14.58
C VAL A 51 3.55 -1.82 15.74
N GLU A 52 4.05 -1.46 16.91
CA GLU A 52 3.19 -1.21 18.07
C GLU A 52 2.22 -0.05 17.82
N GLN A 53 2.67 1.02 17.16
CA GLN A 53 1.79 2.14 16.78
C GLN A 53 0.70 1.68 15.81
N ILE A 54 1.06 0.90 14.80
CA ILE A 54 0.10 0.37 13.82
C ILE A 54 -0.98 -0.44 14.51
N GLU A 55 -0.61 -1.24 15.50
CA GLU A 55 -1.56 -2.09 16.24
C GLU A 55 -2.47 -1.28 17.18
N LYS A 56 -2.09 -0.07 17.55
CA LYS A 56 -2.87 0.78 18.45
C LYS A 56 -3.62 1.88 17.69
N ASP A 57 -3.00 3.04 17.59
CA ASP A 57 -3.62 4.24 17.03
C ASP A 57 -3.28 4.50 15.57
N GLY A 58 -2.37 3.73 15.02
CA GLY A 58 -1.87 3.90 13.67
C GLY A 58 -0.53 4.64 13.64
N ALA A 59 0.20 4.43 12.56
CA ALA A 59 1.49 5.07 12.33
C ALA A 59 1.45 5.90 11.06
N ALA A 60 1.88 7.15 11.14
CA ALA A 60 2.04 8.00 9.96
C ALA A 60 3.19 7.43 9.09
N VAL A 61 2.92 7.22 7.83
CA VAL A 61 3.90 6.63 6.92
C VAL A 61 4.01 7.44 5.62
N PRO A 62 5.23 7.63 5.12
CA PRO A 62 5.42 8.25 3.81
C PRO A 62 5.22 7.24 2.71
N ILE A 63 4.63 7.67 1.59
CA ILE A 63 4.34 6.83 0.44
C ILE A 63 4.80 7.54 -0.81
N TRP A 64 5.79 6.95 -1.47
CA TRP A 64 6.29 7.46 -2.74
C TRP A 64 5.43 6.94 -3.88
N ASP A 65 4.81 7.86 -4.62
CA ASP A 65 4.08 7.51 -5.84
C ASP A 65 5.08 7.44 -6.98
N CYS A 66 5.43 6.24 -7.38
CA CYS A 66 6.44 6.00 -8.40
C CYS A 66 6.03 6.52 -9.78
N ASP A 67 4.73 6.60 -10.05
CA ASP A 67 4.22 7.01 -11.36
C ASP A 67 4.27 8.54 -11.54
N THR A 68 4.20 9.27 -10.44
CA THR A 68 4.19 10.75 -10.49
C THR A 68 5.41 11.38 -9.83
N ASN A 69 6.30 10.56 -9.25
CA ASN A 69 7.49 11.03 -8.54
C ASN A 69 7.14 12.04 -7.43
N THR A 70 6.11 11.74 -6.64
CA THR A 70 5.67 12.58 -5.53
C THR A 70 5.55 11.77 -4.26
N GLU A 71 5.82 12.41 -3.12
CA GLU A 71 5.64 11.79 -1.82
C GLU A 71 4.30 12.21 -1.22
N GLN A 72 3.55 11.21 -0.79
CA GLN A 72 2.28 11.39 -0.10
C GLN A 72 2.39 10.81 1.30
N HIS A 73 1.41 11.09 2.17
CA HIS A 73 1.40 10.58 3.53
C HIS A 73 0.04 10.00 3.86
N MET A 74 0.06 8.87 4.58
CA MET A 74 -1.15 8.25 5.11
C MET A 74 -0.85 7.70 6.50
N VAL A 75 -1.87 7.15 7.14
CA VAL A 75 -1.73 6.42 8.40
C VAL A 75 -2.03 4.95 8.13
N LEU A 76 -1.11 4.08 8.51
CA LEU A 76 -1.31 2.63 8.46
C LEU A 76 -1.76 2.17 9.84
N LYS A 77 -2.88 1.46 9.88
CA LYS A 77 -3.51 1.05 11.15
C LYS A 77 -4.10 -0.35 11.04
N HIS A 78 -4.01 -1.12 12.11
CA HIS A 78 -4.73 -2.38 12.22
C HIS A 78 -6.21 -2.12 12.51
N TRP A 79 -7.08 -2.64 11.65
CA TRP A 79 -8.53 -2.47 11.80
C TRP A 79 -9.13 -3.72 12.44
N ARG A 80 -9.27 -3.66 13.76
CA ARG A 80 -9.63 -4.84 14.56
C ARG A 80 -10.95 -5.48 14.18
N SER A 81 -11.95 -4.68 13.81
CA SER A 81 -13.29 -5.19 13.48
C SER A 81 -13.30 -6.11 12.27
N SER A 82 -12.41 -5.89 11.31
CA SER A 82 -12.28 -6.72 10.10
C SER A 82 -11.05 -7.61 10.11
N LYS A 83 -10.22 -7.49 11.15
CA LYS A 83 -8.92 -8.17 11.25
C LYS A 83 -8.03 -7.90 10.02
N SER A 84 -8.11 -6.68 9.51
CA SER A 84 -7.36 -6.23 8.34
C SER A 84 -6.54 -5.00 8.71
N TYR A 85 -5.71 -4.56 7.78
CA TYR A 85 -4.99 -3.30 7.92
C TYR A 85 -5.58 -2.30 6.93
N VAL A 86 -5.51 -1.01 7.29
CA VAL A 86 -6.05 0.06 6.46
C VAL A 86 -5.04 1.18 6.33
N PHE A 87 -5.01 1.78 5.14
CA PHE A 87 -4.37 3.08 4.94
C PHE A 87 -5.47 4.13 4.97
N ILE A 88 -5.35 5.06 5.89
CA ILE A 88 -6.33 6.12 6.15
C ILE A 88 -5.67 7.49 6.16
N GLU A 89 -6.47 8.55 6.35
CA GLU A 89 -5.99 9.93 6.47
C GLU A 89 -5.19 10.39 5.26
N GLY A 90 -5.82 10.36 4.10
CA GLY A 90 -5.22 10.83 2.85
C GLY A 90 -5.49 9.93 1.66
N TRP A 91 -6.03 8.75 1.88
CA TRP A 91 -6.29 7.81 0.79
C TRP A 91 -7.16 8.42 -0.31
N VAL A 92 -8.29 9.02 0.04
CA VAL A 92 -9.21 9.54 -0.98
C VAL A 92 -8.61 10.72 -1.73
N ILE A 93 -8.09 11.71 -1.01
CA ILE A 93 -7.61 12.95 -1.65
C ILE A 93 -6.27 12.73 -2.36
N GLN A 94 -5.34 12.07 -1.70
CA GLN A 94 -3.96 11.95 -2.21
C GLN A 94 -3.81 10.83 -3.24
N PHE A 95 -4.73 9.87 -3.26
CA PHE A 95 -4.66 8.75 -4.20
C PHE A 95 -5.91 8.61 -5.07
N VAL A 96 -7.08 8.37 -4.52
CA VAL A 96 -8.27 8.11 -5.33
C VAL A 96 -8.57 9.28 -6.26
N LYS A 97 -8.69 10.48 -5.72
CA LYS A 97 -9.02 11.67 -6.52
C LYS A 97 -7.84 12.13 -7.36
N ARG A 98 -6.69 12.27 -6.76
CA ARG A 98 -5.50 12.77 -7.47
C ARG A 98 -5.11 11.86 -8.64
N ARG A 99 -5.20 10.54 -8.45
CA ARG A 99 -4.80 9.57 -9.46
C ARG A 99 -5.97 9.05 -10.30
N ASN A 100 -7.17 9.55 -10.09
CA ASN A 100 -8.38 9.10 -10.80
C ASN A 100 -8.56 7.58 -10.73
N LEU A 101 -8.43 7.02 -9.52
CA LEU A 101 -8.57 5.58 -9.33
C LEU A 101 -10.02 5.15 -9.46
N VAL A 102 -10.23 4.02 -10.13
CA VAL A 102 -11.57 3.44 -10.31
C VAL A 102 -11.57 1.97 -9.88
N GLU A 103 -12.76 1.44 -9.67
CA GLU A 103 -12.93 0.03 -9.32
C GLU A 103 -12.30 -0.86 -10.38
N GLY A 104 -11.52 -1.85 -9.94
CA GLY A 104 -10.84 -2.75 -10.84
C GLY A 104 -9.41 -2.37 -11.18
N ASP A 105 -8.98 -1.14 -10.88
CA ASP A 105 -7.57 -0.78 -11.02
C ASP A 105 -6.72 -1.68 -10.13
N LEU A 106 -5.62 -2.18 -10.66
CA LEU A 106 -4.66 -2.97 -9.90
C LEU A 106 -3.56 -2.05 -9.41
N ILE A 107 -3.38 -1.95 -8.10
CA ILE A 107 -2.31 -1.17 -7.49
C ILE A 107 -1.29 -2.09 -6.83
N GLY A 108 -0.07 -1.60 -6.74
CA GLY A 108 1.00 -2.27 -6.01
C GLY A 108 1.53 -1.38 -4.90
N ILE A 109 1.91 -2.01 -3.80
CA ILE A 109 2.52 -1.35 -2.65
C ILE A 109 3.64 -2.25 -2.12
N TYR A 110 4.76 -1.63 -1.73
CA TYR A 110 5.79 -2.34 -0.97
C TYR A 110 6.54 -1.35 -0.09
N TRP A 111 7.08 -1.85 1.02
CA TRP A 111 7.96 -1.09 1.90
C TRP A 111 9.40 -1.18 1.40
N ASP A 112 10.04 -0.04 1.26
CA ASP A 112 11.45 0.03 0.88
C ASP A 112 12.29 0.43 2.09
N PRO A 113 13.04 -0.52 2.71
CA PRO A 113 13.87 -0.21 3.88
C PRO A 113 14.99 0.79 3.59
N SER A 114 15.48 0.83 2.37
CA SER A 114 16.59 1.73 2.02
C SER A 114 16.18 3.19 2.03
N SER A 115 14.93 3.49 1.67
CA SER A 115 14.41 4.86 1.70
C SER A 115 13.45 5.10 2.87
N SER A 116 13.15 4.08 3.66
CA SER A 116 12.23 4.13 4.80
C SER A 116 10.88 4.72 4.43
N ARG A 117 10.32 4.25 3.32
CA ARG A 117 8.99 4.66 2.86
C ARG A 117 8.34 3.56 2.05
N PHE A 118 7.02 3.67 1.91
CA PHE A 118 6.30 2.82 0.97
C PHE A 118 6.49 3.32 -0.45
N ASN A 119 6.37 2.41 -1.39
CA ASN A 119 6.26 2.72 -2.81
C ASN A 119 4.89 2.29 -3.29
N PHE A 120 4.31 3.08 -4.17
CA PHE A 120 2.99 2.88 -4.74
C PHE A 120 3.05 3.04 -6.26
N SER A 121 2.31 2.21 -6.96
CA SER A 121 2.11 2.37 -8.41
C SER A 121 0.75 1.82 -8.82
N VAL A 122 0.18 2.41 -9.86
CA VAL A 122 -0.96 1.82 -10.56
C VAL A 122 -0.37 0.87 -11.59
N LEU A 123 -0.47 -0.43 -11.31
CA LEU A 123 0.15 -1.46 -12.16
C LEU A 123 -0.66 -1.74 -13.41
N GLU A 124 -1.97 -1.62 -13.30
CA GLU A 124 -2.87 -1.94 -14.40
C GLU A 124 -4.17 -1.15 -14.23
N ARG A 125 -4.60 -0.47 -15.26
CA ARG A 125 -5.89 0.23 -15.24
C ARG A 125 -7.03 -0.72 -15.63
N ALA A 126 -8.17 -0.51 -14.99
CA ALA A 126 -9.37 -1.29 -15.26
C ALA A 126 -9.89 -1.09 -16.68
#